data_72951448991cc0cda17c938dda682929
#
_entry.id   72951448991cc0cda17c938dda682929
#
_cell.length_a   1.000
_cell.length_b   1.000
_cell.length_c   1.000
_cell.angle_alpha   90.00
_cell.angle_beta   90.00
_cell.angle_gamma   90.00
#
_symmetry.space_group_name_H-M   'P 1'
#
loop_
_entity.id
_entity.type
_entity.pdbx_description
1 polymer ?
#
loop_
_entity_poly.entity_id
_entity_poly.type
_entity_poly.pdbx_seq_one_letter_code
_entity_poly.pdbx_strand_id
1 'polypeptide(L)'
;YLMSILAIASGQIDKIIVAPMLGFTILGNYSLAIQAINIMLISSSVFYKYLLPQEATGVKNKNAKILIIFISVLISILGIFGAPILIDEFFPKFSESIIAIKIMSIVVIPTTISLILESELLGKEKSKNVIIGNGVLLGSLIFGMLTLGNLFGIEGVAYSFVIANVAKMSYYVCVKKMN
;
A
#
# COMPACT_ATOMS: atom_id res chain seq x y z
N TYR A 1 -0.60 14.37 -15.52
CA TYR A 1 -0.25 15.28 -14.42
C TYR A 1 -1.08 15.02 -13.15
N LEU A 2 -2.43 14.91 -13.25
CA LEU A 2 -3.30 14.71 -12.08
C LEU A 2 -2.99 13.41 -11.32
N MET A 3 -2.73 12.32 -12.02
CA MET A 3 -2.31 11.04 -11.41
C MET A 3 -0.99 11.16 -10.66
N SER A 4 -0.02 11.87 -11.23
CA SER A 4 1.29 12.06 -10.59
C SER A 4 1.17 12.93 -9.33
N ILE A 5 0.34 13.97 -9.36
CA ILE A 5 0.08 14.83 -8.19
C ILE A 5 -0.58 14.00 -7.07
N LEU A 6 -1.60 13.20 -7.39
CA LEU A 6 -2.27 12.33 -6.42
C LEU A 6 -1.32 11.28 -5.84
N ALA A 7 -0.44 10.69 -6.65
CA ALA A 7 0.54 9.72 -6.19
C ALA A 7 1.58 10.34 -5.23
N ILE A 8 2.08 11.55 -5.56
CA ILE A 8 3.02 12.28 -4.68
C ILE A 8 2.33 12.71 -3.39
N ALA A 9 1.11 13.23 -3.49
CA ALA A 9 0.32 13.62 -2.32
C ALA A 9 0.07 12.42 -1.40
N SER A 10 -0.29 11.26 -1.95
CA SER A 10 -0.51 10.02 -1.19
C SER A 10 0.71 9.58 -0.39
N GLY A 11 1.92 9.85 -0.91
CA GLY A 11 3.16 9.44 -0.25
C GLY A 11 3.70 10.41 0.82
N GLN A 12 3.04 11.55 1.04
CA GLN A 12 3.49 12.57 2.01
C GLN A 12 2.40 13.06 2.96
N ILE A 13 1.13 12.93 2.60
CA ILE A 13 -0.02 13.37 3.42
C ILE A 13 -0.03 12.66 4.77
N ASP A 14 0.31 11.38 4.80
CA ASP A 14 0.41 10.57 6.00
C ASP A 14 1.36 11.20 7.04
N LYS A 15 2.54 11.63 6.61
CA LYS A 15 3.53 12.25 7.48
C LYS A 15 3.09 13.63 8.01
N ILE A 16 2.42 14.40 7.16
CA ILE A 16 1.87 15.71 7.53
C ILE A 16 0.78 15.56 8.61
N ILE A 17 0.01 14.46 8.58
CA ILE A 17 -1.02 14.18 9.59
C ILE A 17 -0.40 13.60 10.85
N VAL A 18 0.50 12.62 10.74
CA VAL A 18 1.05 11.88 11.88
C VAL A 18 1.94 12.79 12.77
N ALA A 19 2.74 13.68 12.16
CA ALA A 19 3.65 14.54 12.90
C ALA A 19 2.96 15.43 13.95
N PRO A 20 1.95 16.25 13.63
CA PRO A 20 1.27 17.10 14.59
C PRO A 20 0.35 16.31 15.54
N MET A 21 -0.13 15.13 15.13
CA MET A 21 -1.11 14.35 15.89
C MET A 21 -0.45 13.46 16.95
N LEU A 22 0.67 12.81 16.61
CA LEU A 22 1.29 11.77 17.45
C LEU A 22 2.74 12.12 17.85
N GLY A 23 3.29 13.22 17.33
CA GLY A 23 4.65 13.67 17.63
C GLY A 23 5.74 13.03 16.77
N PHE A 24 6.95 13.59 16.85
CA PHE A 24 8.07 13.24 15.98
C PHE A 24 8.65 11.84 16.25
N THR A 25 8.56 11.35 17.48
CA THR A 25 9.05 10.00 17.83
C THR A 25 8.22 8.93 17.11
N ILE A 26 6.89 9.04 17.18
CA ILE A 26 5.98 8.11 16.49
C ILE A 26 6.10 8.28 14.98
N LEU A 27 6.28 9.51 14.48
CA LEU A 27 6.55 9.75 13.07
C LEU A 27 7.82 9.04 12.60
N GLY A 28 8.88 9.00 13.41
CA GLY A 28 10.11 8.26 13.11
C GLY A 28 9.87 6.77 12.96
N ASN A 29 9.21 6.15 13.94
CA ASN A 29 8.83 4.72 13.91
C ASN A 29 7.92 4.40 12.72
N TYR A 30 6.91 5.22 12.46
CA TYR A 30 6.02 5.09 11.31
C TYR A 30 6.76 5.23 9.98
N SER A 31 7.69 6.20 9.87
CA SER A 31 8.47 6.42 8.65
C SER A 31 9.37 5.24 8.33
N LEU A 32 9.94 4.58 9.34
CA LEU A 32 10.70 3.35 9.17
C LEU A 32 9.79 2.21 8.70
N ALA A 33 8.58 2.09 9.25
CA ALA A 33 7.62 1.09 8.82
C ALA A 33 7.23 1.29 7.34
N ILE A 34 6.93 2.51 6.92
CA ILE A 34 6.63 2.84 5.51
C ILE A 34 7.80 2.47 4.59
N GLN A 35 9.05 2.75 4.98
CA GLN A 35 10.21 2.38 4.17
C GLN A 35 10.35 0.87 4.02
N ALA A 36 10.15 0.10 5.11
CA ALA A 36 10.13 -1.35 5.06
C ALA A 36 9.07 -1.88 4.08
N ILE A 37 7.84 -1.33 4.14
CA ILE A 37 6.77 -1.71 3.22
C ILE A 37 7.10 -1.31 1.78
N ASN A 38 7.69 -0.15 1.54
CA ASN A 38 8.11 0.27 0.21
C ASN A 38 9.13 -0.70 -0.40
N ILE A 39 10.07 -1.19 0.39
CA ILE A 39 11.03 -2.23 -0.05
C ILE A 39 10.28 -3.51 -0.44
N MET A 40 9.32 -3.95 0.37
CA MET A 40 8.50 -5.14 0.08
C MET A 40 7.69 -4.98 -1.22
N LEU A 41 7.22 -3.76 -1.53
CA LEU A 41 6.44 -3.45 -2.72
C LEU A 41 7.28 -3.29 -4.00
N ILE A 42 8.62 -3.31 -3.94
CA ILE A 42 9.47 -3.21 -5.14
C ILE A 42 9.14 -4.32 -6.14
N SER A 43 8.98 -5.56 -5.68
CA SER A 43 8.62 -6.68 -6.55
C SER A 43 7.30 -6.43 -7.28
N SER A 44 6.27 -5.99 -6.56
CA SER A 44 4.96 -5.68 -7.14
C SER A 44 5.02 -4.54 -8.16
N SER A 45 5.84 -3.52 -7.92
CA SER A 45 6.01 -2.38 -8.84
C SER A 45 6.76 -2.76 -10.12
N VAL A 46 7.73 -3.67 -10.03
CA VAL A 46 8.44 -4.21 -11.21
C VAL A 46 7.46 -5.01 -12.08
N PHE A 47 6.66 -5.88 -11.47
CA PHE A 47 5.63 -6.63 -12.20
C PHE A 47 4.55 -5.73 -12.80
N TYR A 48 4.15 -4.66 -12.11
CA TYR A 48 3.22 -3.68 -12.67
C TYR A 48 3.76 -3.06 -13.97
N LYS A 49 5.03 -2.64 -13.98
CA LYS A 49 5.69 -2.10 -15.18
C LYS A 49 5.78 -3.11 -16.33
N TYR A 50 5.85 -4.40 -16.02
CA TYR A 50 5.83 -5.48 -17.00
C TYR A 50 4.41 -5.75 -17.54
N LEU A 51 3.40 -5.76 -16.66
CA LEU A 51 2.01 -6.06 -17.03
C LEU A 51 1.35 -4.93 -17.82
N LEU A 52 1.63 -3.68 -17.49
CA LEU A 52 0.97 -2.52 -18.10
C LEU A 52 1.08 -2.46 -19.63
N PRO A 53 2.27 -2.64 -20.27
CA PRO A 53 2.37 -2.66 -21.72
C PRO A 53 1.64 -3.88 -22.34
N GLN A 54 1.64 -5.04 -21.66
CA GLN A 54 0.96 -6.24 -22.15
C GLN A 54 -0.56 -6.05 -22.17
N GLU A 55 -1.14 -5.48 -21.11
CA GLU A 55 -2.56 -5.18 -21.05
C GLU A 55 -2.97 -4.15 -22.12
N ALA A 56 -2.10 -3.18 -22.42
CA ALA A 56 -2.33 -2.20 -23.49
C ALA A 56 -2.36 -2.84 -24.90
N THR A 57 -1.61 -3.92 -25.09
CA THR A 57 -1.63 -4.72 -26.36
C THR A 57 -2.68 -5.84 -26.37
N GLY A 58 -3.48 -5.97 -25.30
CA GLY A 58 -4.52 -6.99 -25.18
C GLY A 58 -4.04 -8.39 -24.77
N VAL A 59 -2.74 -8.55 -24.47
CA VAL A 59 -2.16 -9.82 -24.01
C VAL A 59 -2.51 -10.06 -22.54
N LYS A 60 -3.26 -11.13 -22.26
CA LYS A 60 -3.66 -11.52 -20.90
C LYS A 60 -2.72 -12.58 -20.33
N ASN A 61 -1.82 -12.21 -19.45
CA ASN A 61 -0.91 -13.15 -18.80
C ASN A 61 -1.40 -13.56 -17.41
N LYS A 62 -2.33 -14.52 -17.33
CA LYS A 62 -2.89 -15.01 -16.06
C LYS A 62 -1.85 -15.63 -15.14
N ASN A 63 -0.88 -16.36 -15.70
CA ASN A 63 0.15 -17.02 -14.91
C ASN A 63 1.06 -16.02 -14.19
N ALA A 64 1.44 -14.94 -14.88
CA ALA A 64 2.23 -13.87 -14.27
C ALA A 64 1.46 -13.19 -13.12
N LYS A 65 0.14 -12.97 -13.27
CA LYS A 65 -0.71 -12.38 -12.23
C LYS A 65 -0.82 -13.28 -11.00
N ILE A 66 -0.98 -14.59 -11.19
CA ILE A 66 -1.03 -15.55 -10.09
C ILE A 66 0.33 -15.62 -9.38
N LEU A 67 1.42 -15.67 -10.15
CA LEU A 67 2.78 -15.72 -9.61
C LEU A 67 3.08 -14.52 -8.71
N ILE A 68 2.76 -13.28 -9.15
CA ILE A 68 3.04 -12.10 -8.34
C ILE A 68 2.18 -12.04 -7.08
N ILE A 69 0.93 -12.51 -7.13
CA ILE A 69 0.09 -12.62 -5.92
C ILE A 69 0.73 -13.61 -4.94
N PHE A 70 1.19 -14.77 -5.42
CA PHE A 70 1.88 -15.74 -4.57
C PHE A 70 3.14 -15.16 -3.94
N ILE A 71 3.97 -14.46 -4.73
CA ILE A 71 5.17 -13.76 -4.24
C ILE A 71 4.79 -12.70 -3.19
N SER A 72 3.71 -11.94 -3.40
CA SER A 72 3.25 -10.92 -2.44
C SER A 72 2.82 -11.53 -1.10
N VAL A 73 2.22 -12.72 -1.11
CA VAL A 73 1.90 -13.46 0.12
C VAL A 73 3.16 -13.90 0.85
N LEU A 74 4.14 -14.45 0.14
CA LEU A 74 5.43 -14.83 0.73
C LEU A 74 6.15 -13.62 1.35
N ILE A 75 6.22 -12.51 0.63
CA ILE A 75 6.83 -11.26 1.13
C ILE A 75 6.09 -10.74 2.37
N SER A 76 4.76 -10.78 2.36
CA SER A 76 3.94 -10.39 3.52
C SER A 76 4.27 -11.24 4.76
N ILE A 77 4.36 -12.56 4.59
CA ILE A 77 4.73 -13.49 5.67
C ILE A 77 6.16 -13.19 6.17
N LEU A 78 7.11 -13.02 5.26
CA LEU A 78 8.48 -12.64 5.62
C LEU A 78 8.54 -11.30 6.36
N GLY A 79 7.71 -10.33 5.98
CA GLY A 79 7.60 -9.05 6.69
C GLY A 79 7.09 -9.20 8.12
N ILE A 80 6.06 -10.02 8.33
CA ILE A 80 5.47 -10.24 9.66
C ILE A 80 6.47 -10.92 10.60
N PHE A 81 7.17 -11.95 10.14
CA PHE A 81 8.09 -12.73 10.97
C PHE A 81 9.52 -12.17 10.98
N GLY A 82 9.96 -11.52 9.90
CA GLY A 82 11.30 -10.95 9.80
C GLY A 82 11.45 -9.57 10.45
N ALA A 83 10.37 -8.80 10.56
CA ALA A 83 10.44 -7.45 11.13
C ALA A 83 11.06 -7.40 12.54
N PRO A 84 10.67 -8.26 13.51
CA PRO A 84 11.29 -8.23 14.83
C PRO A 84 12.80 -8.46 14.77
N ILE A 85 13.24 -9.48 14.03
CA ILE A 85 14.65 -9.86 13.93
C ILE A 85 15.48 -8.71 13.34
N LEU A 86 15.00 -8.10 12.25
CA LEU A 86 15.72 -7.03 11.58
C LEU A 86 15.74 -5.74 12.41
N ILE A 87 14.65 -5.39 13.08
CA ILE A 87 14.59 -4.15 13.85
C ILE A 87 15.38 -4.28 15.14
N ASP A 88 15.26 -5.37 15.88
CA ASP A 88 15.98 -5.57 17.13
C ASP A 88 17.50 -5.60 16.90
N GLU A 89 17.97 -6.20 15.78
CA GLU A 89 19.41 -6.29 15.47
C GLU A 89 19.98 -4.98 14.92
N PHE A 90 19.28 -4.33 13.94
CA PHE A 90 19.85 -3.19 13.20
C PHE A 90 19.32 -1.83 13.66
N PHE A 91 18.12 -1.78 14.24
CA PHE A 91 17.42 -0.53 14.59
C PHE A 91 16.76 -0.56 15.97
N PRO A 92 17.46 -0.93 17.06
CA PRO A 92 16.86 -1.16 18.39
C PRO A 92 16.13 0.08 18.96
N LYS A 93 16.49 1.28 18.50
CA LYS A 93 15.81 2.54 18.90
C LYS A 93 14.39 2.69 18.33
N PHE A 94 14.03 1.85 17.36
CA PHE A 94 12.74 1.89 16.65
C PHE A 94 11.88 0.67 16.93
N SER A 95 11.96 0.10 18.14
CA SER A 95 11.24 -1.13 18.52
C SER A 95 9.71 -1.00 18.34
N GLU A 96 9.13 0.20 18.56
CA GLU A 96 7.71 0.44 18.31
C GLU A 96 7.30 0.29 16.84
N SER A 97 8.26 0.43 15.91
CA SER A 97 7.99 0.21 14.48
C SER A 97 7.68 -1.25 14.15
N ILE A 98 8.09 -2.21 14.99
CA ILE A 98 7.87 -3.65 14.78
C ILE A 98 6.38 -3.96 14.63
N ILE A 99 5.54 -3.40 15.52
CA ILE A 99 4.09 -3.63 15.47
C ILE A 99 3.50 -3.02 14.21
N ALA A 100 3.91 -1.80 13.87
CA ALA A 100 3.47 -1.12 12.66
C ALA A 100 3.87 -1.91 11.40
N ILE A 101 5.13 -2.39 11.32
CA ILE A 101 5.60 -3.19 10.17
C ILE A 101 4.81 -4.49 10.05
N LYS A 102 4.55 -5.20 11.15
CA LYS A 102 3.76 -6.44 11.14
C LYS A 102 2.37 -6.22 10.57
N ILE A 103 1.65 -5.19 11.07
CA ILE A 103 0.31 -4.85 10.60
C ILE A 103 0.36 -4.44 9.13
N MET A 104 1.27 -3.54 8.77
CA MET A 104 1.37 -3.00 7.42
C MET A 104 1.91 -4.01 6.40
N SER A 105 2.63 -5.05 6.79
CA SER A 105 3.08 -6.11 5.89
C SER A 105 1.91 -6.80 5.18
N ILE A 106 0.72 -6.84 5.80
CA ILE A 106 -0.49 -7.37 5.19
C ILE A 106 -0.91 -6.55 3.95
N VAL A 107 -0.55 -5.26 3.91
CA VAL A 107 -0.89 -4.34 2.80
C VAL A 107 -0.27 -4.76 1.48
N VAL A 108 0.84 -5.49 1.50
CA VAL A 108 1.53 -5.95 0.29
C VAL A 108 0.57 -6.73 -0.63
N ILE A 109 -0.33 -7.53 -0.06
CA ILE A 109 -1.29 -8.34 -0.82
C ILE A 109 -2.34 -7.46 -1.53
N PRO A 110 -3.15 -6.64 -0.82
CA PRO A 110 -4.17 -5.83 -1.48
C PRO A 110 -3.56 -4.77 -2.41
N THR A 111 -2.35 -4.25 -2.11
CA THR A 111 -1.66 -3.33 -3.01
C THR A 111 -1.25 -4.02 -4.30
N THR A 112 -0.70 -5.23 -4.25
CA THR A 112 -0.33 -6.01 -5.44
C THR A 112 -1.55 -6.30 -6.31
N ILE A 113 -2.67 -6.72 -5.70
CA ILE A 113 -3.93 -6.95 -6.43
C ILE A 113 -4.42 -5.65 -7.07
N SER A 114 -4.36 -4.53 -6.33
CA SER A 114 -4.74 -3.22 -6.86
C SER A 114 -3.88 -2.81 -8.06
N LEU A 115 -2.56 -3.04 -8.04
CA LEU A 115 -1.67 -2.75 -9.17
C LEU A 115 -2.00 -3.60 -10.40
N ILE A 116 -2.33 -4.88 -10.22
CA ILE A 116 -2.79 -5.74 -11.32
C ILE A 116 -4.08 -5.21 -11.93
N LEU A 117 -5.07 -4.84 -11.11
CA LEU A 117 -6.33 -4.30 -11.60
C LEU A 117 -6.17 -2.92 -12.23
N GLU A 118 -5.28 -2.10 -11.71
CA GLU A 118 -4.92 -0.79 -12.25
C GLU A 118 -4.29 -0.92 -13.64
N SER A 119 -3.36 -1.88 -13.84
CA SER A 119 -2.79 -2.14 -15.16
C SER A 119 -3.85 -2.58 -16.18
N GLU A 120 -4.83 -3.42 -15.76
CA GLU A 120 -5.96 -3.81 -16.61
C GLU A 120 -6.88 -2.63 -16.97
N LEU A 121 -7.14 -1.73 -16.00
CA LEU A 121 -7.99 -0.56 -16.23
C LEU A 121 -7.30 0.45 -17.17
N LEU A 122 -6.01 0.68 -16.98
CA LEU A 122 -5.22 1.57 -17.83
C LEU A 122 -5.04 1.00 -19.25
N GLY A 123 -4.82 -0.31 -19.38
CA GLY A 123 -4.76 -0.97 -20.67
C GLY A 123 -6.07 -0.88 -21.47
N LYS A 124 -7.21 -0.69 -20.78
CA LYS A 124 -8.53 -0.44 -21.38
C LYS A 124 -8.88 1.06 -21.46
N GLU A 125 -7.94 1.95 -21.29
CA GLU A 125 -8.13 3.41 -21.32
C GLU A 125 -9.09 3.97 -20.24
N LYS A 126 -9.34 3.21 -19.16
CA LYS A 126 -10.24 3.58 -18.07
C LYS A 126 -9.55 4.40 -16.96
N SER A 127 -8.77 5.40 -17.35
CA SER A 127 -7.98 6.24 -16.44
C SER A 127 -8.81 6.94 -15.36
N LYS A 128 -10.09 7.28 -15.65
CA LYS A 128 -11.01 7.87 -14.67
C LYS A 128 -11.19 6.98 -13.44
N ASN A 129 -11.35 5.66 -13.65
CA ASN A 129 -11.55 4.71 -12.56
C ASN A 129 -10.28 4.58 -11.70
N VAL A 130 -9.10 4.72 -12.30
CA VAL A 130 -7.84 4.72 -11.58
C VAL A 130 -7.71 5.97 -10.69
N ILE A 131 -8.09 7.13 -11.19
CA ILE A 131 -8.12 8.39 -10.42
C ILE A 131 -9.08 8.27 -9.22
N ILE A 132 -10.29 7.74 -9.44
CA ILE A 132 -11.27 7.54 -8.36
C ILE A 132 -10.74 6.56 -7.33
N GLY A 133 -10.13 5.44 -7.74
CA GLY A 133 -9.53 4.47 -6.82
C GLY A 133 -8.42 5.07 -5.95
N ASN A 134 -7.58 5.94 -6.52
CA ASN A 134 -6.58 6.68 -5.75
C ASN A 134 -7.23 7.71 -4.81
N GLY A 135 -8.34 8.33 -5.22
CA GLY A 135 -9.15 9.19 -4.35
C GLY A 135 -9.75 8.42 -3.17
N VAL A 136 -10.26 7.20 -3.39
CA VAL A 136 -10.77 6.31 -2.33
C VAL A 136 -9.65 5.94 -1.36
N LEU A 137 -8.46 5.61 -1.85
CA LEU A 137 -7.29 5.35 -1.00
C LEU A 137 -7.00 6.54 -0.10
N LEU A 138 -6.85 7.75 -0.68
CA LEU A 138 -6.52 8.96 0.07
C LEU A 138 -7.59 9.32 1.09
N GLY A 139 -8.85 9.33 0.69
CA GLY A 139 -9.96 9.65 1.58
C GLY A 139 -10.05 8.68 2.75
N SER A 140 -9.95 7.36 2.48
CA SER A 140 -9.97 6.34 3.52
C SER A 140 -8.75 6.42 4.44
N LEU A 141 -7.58 6.76 3.89
CA LEU A 141 -6.34 6.91 4.67
C LEU A 141 -6.45 8.08 5.64
N ILE A 142 -6.84 9.26 5.15
CA ILE A 142 -6.99 10.48 5.97
C ILE A 142 -8.02 10.25 7.07
N PHE A 143 -9.20 9.75 6.70
CA PHE A 143 -10.27 9.48 7.66
C PHE A 143 -9.85 8.45 8.71
N GLY A 144 -9.21 7.36 8.28
CA GLY A 144 -8.71 6.33 9.16
C GLY A 144 -7.63 6.86 10.12
N MET A 145 -6.66 7.63 9.62
CA MET A 145 -5.60 8.21 10.46
C MET A 145 -6.16 9.16 11.52
N LEU A 146 -7.12 10.02 11.14
CA LEU A 146 -7.72 10.97 12.08
C LEU A 146 -8.59 10.28 13.14
N THR A 147 -9.18 9.14 12.83
CA THR A 147 -10.03 8.38 13.77
C THR A 147 -9.22 7.36 14.56
N LEU A 148 -8.66 6.36 13.88
CA LEU A 148 -7.93 5.25 14.52
C LEU A 148 -6.57 5.69 15.06
N GLY A 149 -5.89 6.64 14.39
CA GLY A 149 -4.63 7.16 14.87
C GLY A 149 -4.75 7.87 16.20
N ASN A 150 -5.83 8.64 16.42
CA ASN A 150 -6.11 9.28 17.73
C ASN A 150 -6.44 8.27 18.82
N LEU A 151 -7.06 7.13 18.48
CA LEU A 151 -7.49 6.12 19.46
C LEU A 151 -6.37 5.13 19.81
N PHE A 152 -5.58 4.72 18.84
CA PHE A 152 -4.61 3.62 18.96
C PHE A 152 -3.17 4.01 18.61
N GLY A 153 -2.87 5.30 18.46
CA GLY A 153 -1.52 5.76 18.13
C GLY A 153 -0.95 5.16 16.85
N ILE A 154 0.29 4.65 16.90
CA ILE A 154 0.99 4.08 15.73
C ILE A 154 0.26 2.86 15.14
N GLU A 155 -0.35 2.04 15.97
CA GLU A 155 -1.14 0.88 15.51
C GLU A 155 -2.37 1.33 14.73
N GLY A 156 -3.07 2.37 15.21
CA GLY A 156 -4.21 2.95 14.53
C GLY A 156 -3.85 3.52 13.15
N VAL A 157 -2.68 4.16 13.04
CA VAL A 157 -2.15 4.63 11.75
C VAL A 157 -1.85 3.45 10.82
N ALA A 158 -1.25 2.37 11.34
CA ALA A 158 -0.96 1.16 10.58
C ALA A 158 -2.24 0.47 10.08
N TYR A 159 -3.27 0.34 10.91
CA TYR A 159 -4.58 -0.18 10.50
C TYR A 159 -5.25 0.69 9.45
N SER A 160 -5.15 2.02 9.58
CA SER A 160 -5.69 2.95 8.59
C SER A 160 -5.08 2.73 7.21
N PHE A 161 -3.78 2.47 7.16
CA PHE A 161 -3.06 2.17 5.92
C PHE A 161 -3.54 0.85 5.28
N VAL A 162 -3.78 -0.19 6.09
CA VAL A 162 -4.35 -1.47 5.62
C VAL A 162 -5.76 -1.26 5.07
N ILE A 163 -6.63 -0.61 5.83
CA ILE A 163 -8.03 -0.37 5.45
C ILE A 163 -8.12 0.43 4.16
N ALA A 164 -7.30 1.48 4.01
CA ALA A 164 -7.29 2.30 2.80
C ALA A 164 -6.89 1.51 1.55
N ASN A 165 -5.88 0.64 1.64
CA ASN A 165 -5.47 -0.21 0.52
C ASN A 165 -6.50 -1.29 0.20
N VAL A 166 -7.17 -1.86 1.19
CA VAL A 166 -8.28 -2.81 1.00
C VAL A 166 -9.48 -2.10 0.36
N ALA A 167 -9.79 -0.86 0.75
CA ALA A 167 -10.86 -0.06 0.14
C ALA A 167 -10.58 0.21 -1.35
N LYS A 168 -9.35 0.63 -1.70
CA LYS A 168 -8.92 0.79 -3.11
C LYS A 168 -9.07 -0.50 -3.89
N MET A 169 -8.57 -1.62 -3.35
CA MET A 169 -8.68 -2.93 -3.98
C MET A 169 -10.14 -3.32 -4.22
N SER A 170 -10.99 -3.16 -3.21
CA SER A 170 -12.42 -3.49 -3.29
C SER A 170 -13.12 -2.65 -4.36
N TYR A 171 -12.81 -1.36 -4.44
CA TYR A 171 -13.33 -0.48 -5.48
C TYR A 171 -12.96 -1.00 -6.88
N TYR A 172 -11.68 -1.35 -7.12
CA TYR A 172 -11.26 -1.85 -8.43
C TYR A 172 -11.90 -3.20 -8.78
N VAL A 173 -12.09 -4.08 -7.80
CA VAL A 173 -12.81 -5.36 -8.00
C VAL A 173 -14.27 -5.10 -8.40
N CYS A 174 -14.95 -4.16 -7.75
CA CYS A 174 -16.32 -3.79 -8.11
C CYS A 174 -16.40 -3.22 -9.53
N VAL A 175 -15.51 -2.30 -9.90
CA VAL A 175 -15.47 -1.73 -11.25
C VAL A 175 -15.21 -2.81 -12.31
N LYS A 176 -14.35 -3.79 -12.00
CA LYS A 176 -14.07 -4.90 -12.93
C LYS A 176 -15.29 -5.80 -13.16
N LYS A 177 -16.12 -6.03 -12.13
CA LYS A 177 -17.34 -6.86 -12.25
C LYS A 177 -18.44 -6.16 -13.04
N MET A 178 -18.48 -4.84 -13.03
CA MET A 178 -19.49 -4.03 -13.73
C MET A 178 -19.19 -3.82 -15.22
N ASN A 179 -18.03 -4.22 -15.70
CA ASN A 179 -17.50 -4.06 -17.07
C ASN A 179 -17.07 -5.38 -17.70
#